data_e3904f17ef5ae13dd2220776fb3ee404
#
_entry.id   e3904f17ef5ae13dd2220776fb3ee404
#
_cell.length_a   1.000
_cell.length_b   1.000
_cell.length_c   1.000
_cell.angle_alpha   90.00
_cell.angle_beta   90.00
_cell.angle_gamma   90.00
#
_symmetry.space_group_name_H-M   'P 1'
#
loop_
_entity.id
_entity.type
_entity.pdbx_description
1 polymer ?
#
loop_
_entity_poly.entity_id
_entity_poly.type
_entity_poly.pdbx_seq_one_letter_code
_entity_poly.pdbx_strand_id
1 'polypeptide(L)'
;FSNVSFARPVSYPEGWTWMTKNNSELNTMHIHYSPTFRYSLGYRAEYSKAEEYSVHALHYNQLIKRWNRRHSQANFYTKKGIGVLFTDFGNYESKKKYTGYIGISSDWETRRYFISYENRYFHSGKINNYFSQKAQIGIAPYIGNYGDLHTWLMFKTDHNPETTNALTYT
;
A
#
# COMPACT_ATOMS: atom_id res chain seq x y z
N PHE A 1 16.35 -11.56 5.91
CA PHE A 1 15.21 -12.07 5.11
C PHE A 1 13.94 -11.46 5.71
N SER A 2 13.39 -10.39 5.12
CA SER A 2 12.13 -9.84 5.59
C SER A 2 11.00 -10.55 4.84
N ASN A 3 10.21 -11.32 5.56
CA ASN A 3 8.96 -11.87 5.06
C ASN A 3 8.00 -10.72 4.80
N VAL A 4 7.82 -10.36 3.54
CA VAL A 4 6.82 -9.38 3.14
C VAL A 4 5.49 -10.12 3.06
N SER A 5 4.77 -10.15 4.17
CA SER A 5 3.38 -10.56 4.18
C SER A 5 2.54 -9.49 3.47
N PHE A 6 1.95 -9.82 2.34
CA PHE A 6 1.00 -8.94 1.66
C PHE A 6 -0.33 -9.00 2.39
N ALA A 7 -0.51 -8.10 3.35
CA ALA A 7 -1.82 -7.93 3.96
C ALA A 7 -2.75 -7.22 2.96
N ARG A 8 -3.92 -7.78 2.76
CA ARG A 8 -4.99 -7.18 1.94
C ARG A 8 -5.41 -5.83 2.55
N PRO A 9 -5.87 -4.86 1.74
CA PRO A 9 -6.37 -3.59 2.23
C PRO A 9 -7.52 -3.72 3.24
N VAL A 10 -8.31 -4.77 3.11
CA VAL A 10 -9.37 -5.16 4.05
C VAL A 10 -9.12 -6.59 4.48
N SER A 11 -8.91 -6.80 5.77
CA SER A 11 -8.65 -8.09 6.39
C SER A 11 -9.94 -8.84 6.74
N TYR A 12 -9.83 -9.90 7.51
CA TYR A 12 -10.99 -10.59 8.07
C TYR A 12 -11.78 -9.65 9.00
N PRO A 13 -13.11 -9.84 9.13
CA PRO A 13 -13.94 -9.08 10.08
C PRO A 13 -13.33 -9.11 11.48
N GLU A 14 -13.34 -7.96 12.15
CA GLU A 14 -12.78 -7.74 13.50
C GLU A 14 -11.25 -7.95 13.57
N GLY A 15 -10.59 -8.07 12.42
CA GLY A 15 -9.14 -8.29 12.34
C GLY A 15 -8.33 -7.00 12.37
N TRP A 16 -7.23 -7.05 13.12
CA TRP A 16 -6.17 -6.05 13.07
C TRP A 16 -5.04 -6.50 12.15
N THR A 17 -4.50 -5.57 11.41
CA THR A 17 -3.32 -5.79 10.58
C THR A 17 -2.28 -4.74 10.90
N TRP A 18 -1.06 -5.20 11.18
CA TRP A 18 0.10 -4.35 11.41
C TRP A 18 1.17 -4.67 10.38
N MET A 19 1.73 -3.65 9.78
CA MET A 19 2.83 -3.77 8.82
C MET A 19 3.87 -2.70 9.09
N THR A 20 5.14 -3.08 9.04
CA THR A 20 6.27 -2.16 9.05
C THR A 20 7.15 -2.43 7.84
N LYS A 21 7.67 -1.40 7.26
CA LYS A 21 8.71 -1.47 6.23
C LYS A 21 9.80 -0.49 6.59
N ASN A 22 11.02 -1.01 6.74
CA ASN A 22 12.20 -0.22 7.04
C ASN A 22 13.24 -0.51 5.96
N ASN A 23 13.64 0.51 5.23
CA ASN A 23 14.76 0.48 4.30
C ASN A 23 15.67 1.68 4.54
N SER A 24 16.74 1.83 3.75
CA SER A 24 17.73 2.91 3.91
C SER A 24 17.11 4.30 3.79
N GLU A 25 16.04 4.44 3.02
CA GLU A 25 15.44 5.74 2.65
C GLU A 25 14.14 6.04 3.39
N LEU A 26 13.35 5.01 3.69
CA LEU A 26 11.99 5.15 4.12
C LEU A 26 11.62 4.19 5.24
N ASN A 27 11.09 4.71 6.33
CA ASN A 27 10.47 3.94 7.40
C ASN A 27 8.96 4.13 7.32
N THR A 28 8.20 3.03 7.24
CA THR A 28 6.74 3.10 7.27
C THR A 28 6.18 2.17 8.34
N MET A 29 5.17 2.66 9.02
CA MET A 29 4.31 1.89 9.92
C MET A 29 2.87 2.04 9.45
N HIS A 30 2.17 0.95 9.38
CA HIS A 30 0.78 0.91 8.95
C HIS A 30 0.00 -0.05 9.84
N ILE A 31 -1.05 0.45 10.45
CA ILE A 31 -1.98 -0.33 11.26
C ILE A 31 -3.39 -0.07 10.75
N HIS A 32 -4.18 -1.11 10.57
CA HIS A 32 -5.59 -0.97 10.25
C HIS A 32 -6.45 -2.02 10.92
N TYR A 33 -7.68 -1.64 11.17
CA TYR A 33 -8.75 -2.48 11.71
C TYR A 33 -9.84 -2.64 10.65
N SER A 34 -10.32 -3.84 10.48
CA SER A 34 -11.41 -4.18 9.54
C SER A 34 -12.67 -4.56 10.34
N PRO A 35 -13.58 -3.62 10.64
CA PRO A 35 -14.83 -3.95 11.34
C PRO A 35 -15.68 -4.95 10.58
N THR A 36 -15.58 -4.94 9.26
CA THR A 36 -16.28 -5.84 8.36
C THR A 36 -15.37 -6.26 7.21
N PHE A 37 -15.78 -7.26 6.44
CA PHE A 37 -15.08 -7.64 5.21
C PHE A 37 -15.19 -6.59 4.09
N ARG A 38 -15.96 -5.51 4.28
CA ARG A 38 -16.22 -4.48 3.26
C ARG A 38 -15.30 -3.28 3.36
N TYR A 39 -14.79 -2.96 4.55
CA TYR A 39 -13.94 -1.78 4.74
C TYR A 39 -12.98 -1.95 5.89
N SER A 40 -11.92 -1.17 5.83
CA SER A 40 -10.98 -0.99 6.93
C SER A 40 -10.69 0.48 7.19
N LEU A 41 -10.42 0.76 8.46
CA LEU A 41 -9.96 2.06 8.94
C LEU A 41 -8.56 1.87 9.50
N GLY A 42 -7.66 2.80 9.25
CA GLY A 42 -6.32 2.64 9.74
C GLY A 42 -5.53 3.94 9.83
N TYR A 43 -4.32 3.78 10.33
CA TYR A 43 -3.35 4.83 10.50
C TYR A 43 -2.04 4.42 9.82
N ARG A 44 -1.42 5.36 9.14
CA ARG A 44 -0.11 5.21 8.51
C ARG A 44 0.80 6.34 8.98
N ALA A 45 1.97 5.97 9.45
CA ALA A 45 3.09 6.87 9.65
C ALA A 45 4.19 6.52 8.66
N GLU A 46 4.78 7.53 8.09
CA GLU A 46 5.87 7.42 7.12
C GLU A 46 6.92 8.47 7.45
N TYR A 47 8.18 8.06 7.48
CA TYR A 47 9.33 8.93 7.67
C TYR A 47 10.34 8.70 6.56
N SER A 48 10.59 9.72 5.76
CA SER A 48 11.65 9.73 4.75
C SER A 48 12.93 10.29 5.36
N LYS A 49 13.98 9.50 5.32
CA LYS A 49 15.31 9.91 5.79
C LYS A 49 16.02 10.78 4.76
N ALA A 50 15.75 10.55 3.48
CA ALA A 50 16.41 11.26 2.39
C ALA A 50 15.86 12.69 2.22
N GLU A 51 14.57 12.88 2.44
CA GLU A 51 13.85 14.13 2.23
C GLU A 51 13.39 14.78 3.55
N GLU A 52 13.83 14.25 4.70
CA GLU A 52 13.56 14.76 6.04
C GLU A 52 12.10 15.18 6.28
N TYR A 53 11.16 14.37 5.81
CA TYR A 53 9.74 14.59 6.08
C TYR A 53 9.12 13.43 6.84
N SER A 54 8.06 13.75 7.57
CA SER A 54 7.16 12.73 8.14
C SER A 54 5.72 12.97 7.71
N VAL A 55 5.02 11.87 7.43
CA VAL A 55 3.58 11.90 7.10
C VAL A 55 2.84 11.06 8.11
N HIS A 56 1.77 11.61 8.64
CA HIS A 56 0.82 10.94 9.53
C HIS A 56 -0.56 11.01 8.90
N ALA A 57 -1.14 9.88 8.52
CA ALA A 57 -2.39 9.83 7.80
C ALA A 57 -3.35 8.78 8.36
N LEU A 58 -4.61 9.18 8.46
CA LEU A 58 -5.73 8.26 8.60
C LEU A 58 -6.16 7.79 7.21
N HIS A 59 -6.49 6.53 7.08
CA HIS A 59 -6.94 5.98 5.80
C HIS A 59 -8.16 5.10 5.94
N TYR A 60 -8.92 5.09 4.88
CA TYR A 60 -10.11 4.29 4.68
C TYR A 60 -9.97 3.50 3.40
N ASN A 61 -10.06 2.19 3.51
CA ASN A 61 -10.10 1.29 2.36
C ASN A 61 -11.46 0.64 2.29
N GLN A 62 -12.04 0.58 1.10
CA GLN A 62 -13.35 -0.01 0.88
C GLN A 62 -13.28 -1.06 -0.23
N LEU A 63 -13.74 -2.26 0.07
CA LEU A 63 -13.96 -3.29 -0.93
C LEU A 63 -15.25 -2.95 -1.69
N ILE A 64 -15.12 -2.60 -2.95
CA ILE A 64 -16.25 -2.28 -3.83
C ILE A 64 -16.87 -3.55 -4.39
N LYS A 65 -16.03 -4.47 -4.84
CA LYS A 65 -16.51 -5.72 -5.41
C LYS A 65 -15.51 -6.86 -5.20
N ARG A 66 -16.04 -8.04 -4.97
CA ARG A 66 -15.32 -9.30 -4.92
C ARG A 66 -15.96 -10.29 -5.86
N TRP A 67 -15.14 -10.93 -6.66
CA TRP A 67 -15.53 -12.04 -7.54
C TRP A 67 -14.87 -13.30 -7.01
N ASN A 68 -15.67 -14.25 -6.55
CA ASN A 68 -15.19 -15.55 -6.11
C ASN A 68 -15.57 -16.58 -7.16
N ARG A 69 -14.58 -17.29 -7.66
CA ARG A 69 -14.73 -18.45 -8.53
C ARG A 69 -14.11 -19.67 -7.86
N ARG A 70 -14.38 -20.86 -8.37
CA ARG A 70 -13.90 -22.11 -7.78
C ARG A 70 -12.38 -22.15 -7.56
N HIS A 71 -11.60 -21.53 -8.46
CA HIS A 71 -10.14 -21.56 -8.45
C HIS A 71 -9.48 -20.18 -8.45
N SER A 72 -10.24 -19.11 -8.35
CA SER A 72 -9.70 -17.76 -8.35
C SER A 72 -10.56 -16.79 -7.55
N GLN A 73 -9.92 -15.75 -7.04
CA GLN A 73 -10.57 -14.63 -6.40
C GLN A 73 -10.04 -13.33 -7.02
N ALA A 74 -10.95 -12.38 -7.27
CA ALA A 74 -10.56 -11.02 -7.65
C ALA A 74 -11.25 -10.02 -6.75
N ASN A 75 -10.56 -8.93 -6.43
CA ASN A 75 -11.06 -7.87 -5.58
C ASN A 75 -10.81 -6.52 -6.23
N PHE A 76 -11.73 -5.59 -5.99
CA PHE A 76 -11.59 -4.20 -6.38
C PHE A 76 -11.87 -3.30 -5.19
N TYR A 77 -10.91 -2.40 -4.89
CA TYR A 77 -10.95 -1.52 -3.72
C TYR A 77 -10.83 -0.06 -4.13
N THR A 78 -11.43 0.81 -3.33
CA THR A 78 -11.07 2.23 -3.25
C THR A 78 -10.28 2.48 -1.99
N LYS A 79 -9.34 3.42 -2.07
CA LYS A 79 -8.48 3.84 -0.96
C LYS A 79 -8.53 5.36 -0.84
N LYS A 80 -8.71 5.84 0.37
CA LYS A 80 -8.75 7.27 0.68
C LYS A 80 -7.95 7.52 1.94
N GLY A 81 -7.28 8.66 2.02
CA GLY A 81 -6.56 9.04 3.22
C GLY A 81 -6.48 10.55 3.35
N ILE A 82 -6.44 11.00 4.60
CA ILE A 82 -6.19 12.38 4.97
C ILE A 82 -5.14 12.40 6.07
N GLY A 83 -4.28 13.39 6.05
CA GLY A 83 -3.19 13.43 7.00
C GLY A 83 -2.47 14.77 7.04
N VAL A 84 -1.35 14.73 7.72
CA VAL A 84 -0.47 15.89 7.90
C VAL A 84 0.94 15.46 7.54
N LEU A 85 1.57 16.29 6.74
CA LEU A 85 2.97 16.21 6.39
C LEU A 85 3.73 17.27 7.18
N PHE A 86 4.81 16.86 7.83
CA PHE A 86 5.79 17.72 8.48
C PHE A 86 7.09 17.62 7.70
N THR A 87 7.69 18.77 7.39
CA THR A 87 8.96 18.81 6.65
C THR A 87 9.87 19.88 7.23
N ASP A 88 11.17 19.54 7.32
CA ASP A 88 12.25 20.43 7.71
C ASP A 88 13.23 20.68 6.55
N PHE A 89 12.86 20.34 5.33
CA PHE A 89 13.71 20.44 4.17
C PHE A 89 13.68 21.80 3.48
N GLY A 90 14.83 22.44 3.34
CA GLY A 90 15.06 23.66 2.55
C GLY A 90 14.15 24.85 2.96
N ASN A 91 13.53 25.51 1.97
CA ASN A 91 12.61 26.63 2.21
C ASN A 91 11.30 26.23 2.93
N TYR A 92 11.18 24.97 3.28
CA TYR A 92 9.98 24.42 3.96
C TYR A 92 10.27 24.02 5.41
N GLU A 93 11.34 24.56 6.02
CA GLU A 93 11.68 24.31 7.42
C GLU A 93 10.47 24.47 8.34
N SER A 94 10.27 23.49 9.22
CA SER A 94 9.21 23.44 10.24
C SER A 94 7.80 23.69 9.71
N LYS A 95 7.51 23.32 8.46
CA LYS A 95 6.18 23.53 7.87
C LYS A 95 5.30 22.30 8.02
N LYS A 96 4.11 22.57 8.53
CA LYS A 96 3.01 21.64 8.61
C LYS A 96 2.07 21.83 7.42
N LYS A 97 1.79 20.75 6.67
CA LYS A 97 0.85 20.77 5.55
C LYS A 97 -0.18 19.66 5.66
N TYR A 98 -1.40 20.00 5.30
CA TYR A 98 -2.43 18.98 5.13
C TYR A 98 -2.21 18.23 3.83
N THR A 99 -2.34 16.91 3.88
CA THR A 99 -2.18 16.02 2.75
C THR A 99 -3.37 15.07 2.65
N GLY A 100 -3.66 14.64 1.46
CA GLY A 100 -4.69 13.64 1.23
C GLY A 100 -4.36 12.79 0.01
N TYR A 101 -4.97 11.63 -0.08
CA TYR A 101 -4.88 10.81 -1.26
C TYR A 101 -6.20 10.10 -1.56
N ILE A 102 -6.38 9.80 -2.83
CA ILE A 102 -7.41 8.92 -3.33
C ILE A 102 -6.77 7.92 -4.30
N GLY A 103 -7.24 6.69 -4.29
CA GLY A 103 -6.73 5.66 -5.19
C GLY A 103 -7.67 4.50 -5.34
N ILE A 104 -7.32 3.67 -6.31
CA ILE A 104 -7.98 2.38 -6.55
C ILE A 104 -6.93 1.28 -6.51
N SER A 105 -7.37 0.10 -6.16
CA SER A 105 -6.53 -1.10 -6.15
C SER A 105 -7.36 -2.29 -6.61
N SER A 106 -6.77 -3.13 -7.42
CA SER A 106 -7.34 -4.40 -7.82
C SER A 106 -6.33 -5.52 -7.62
N ASP A 107 -6.80 -6.66 -7.22
CA ASP A 107 -6.02 -7.88 -7.16
C ASP A 107 -6.80 -9.06 -7.74
N TRP A 108 -6.06 -10.00 -8.31
CA TRP A 108 -6.55 -11.29 -8.76
C TRP A 108 -5.56 -12.37 -8.33
N GLU A 109 -6.07 -13.42 -7.75
CA GLU A 109 -5.25 -14.52 -7.28
C GLU A 109 -5.86 -15.88 -7.60
N THR A 110 -4.98 -16.83 -7.81
CA THR A 110 -5.23 -18.28 -7.85
C THR A 110 -4.31 -18.95 -6.83
N ARG A 111 -4.30 -20.28 -6.77
CA ARG A 111 -3.33 -21.01 -5.95
C ARG A 111 -1.88 -20.89 -6.44
N ARG A 112 -1.65 -20.43 -7.68
CA ARG A 112 -0.31 -20.33 -8.30
C ARG A 112 0.06 -18.96 -8.80
N TYR A 113 -0.91 -18.11 -9.09
CA TYR A 113 -0.69 -16.82 -9.72
C TYR A 113 -1.34 -15.72 -8.91
N PHE A 114 -0.64 -14.63 -8.78
CA PHE A 114 -1.11 -13.41 -8.17
C PHE A 114 -0.78 -12.23 -9.08
N ILE A 115 -1.75 -11.35 -9.28
CA ILE A 115 -1.56 -10.09 -9.99
C ILE A 115 -2.25 -9.02 -9.19
N SER A 116 -1.60 -7.88 -8.97
CA SER A 116 -2.24 -6.71 -8.39
C SER A 116 -1.79 -5.43 -9.07
N TYR A 117 -2.69 -4.48 -9.06
CA TYR A 117 -2.44 -3.13 -9.53
C TYR A 117 -3.04 -2.14 -8.54
N GLU A 118 -2.29 -1.10 -8.23
CA GLU A 118 -2.71 -0.01 -7.37
C GLU A 118 -2.28 1.31 -7.97
N ASN A 119 -3.15 2.29 -7.96
CA ASN A 119 -2.78 3.67 -8.19
C ASN A 119 -3.24 4.56 -7.05
N ARG A 120 -2.53 5.66 -6.84
CA ARG A 120 -2.87 6.69 -5.87
C ARG A 120 -2.51 8.06 -6.42
N TYR A 121 -3.40 8.99 -6.26
CA TYR A 121 -3.14 10.41 -6.44
C TYR A 121 -3.00 11.05 -5.07
N PHE A 122 -1.84 11.64 -4.83
CA PHE A 122 -1.53 12.38 -3.60
C PHE A 122 -1.62 13.87 -3.86
N HIS A 123 -2.21 14.57 -2.91
CA HIS A 123 -2.32 16.01 -2.90
C HIS A 123 -1.77 16.55 -1.58
N SER A 124 -0.72 17.38 -1.66
CA SER A 124 -0.08 18.06 -0.52
C SER A 124 -0.01 19.57 -0.74
N GLY A 125 -1.02 20.15 -1.38
CA GLY A 125 -1.08 21.56 -1.71
C GLY A 125 -0.01 21.98 -2.72
N LYS A 126 0.75 23.02 -2.39
CA LYS A 126 1.80 23.55 -3.30
C LYS A 126 3.14 22.79 -3.21
N ILE A 127 3.29 21.85 -2.30
CA ILE A 127 4.59 21.20 -2.08
C ILE A 127 4.80 20.08 -3.08
N ASN A 128 3.83 19.17 -3.20
CA ASN A 128 3.98 18.05 -4.12
C ASN A 128 2.61 17.38 -4.36
N ASN A 129 2.22 17.34 -5.63
CA ASN A 129 1.10 16.53 -6.08
C ASN A 129 1.68 15.45 -6.98
N TYR A 130 1.52 14.19 -6.62
CA TYR A 130 2.07 13.12 -7.43
C TYR A 130 1.10 11.97 -7.61
N PHE A 131 1.28 11.28 -8.72
CA PHE A 131 0.53 10.10 -9.07
C PHE A 131 1.45 8.88 -8.94
N SER A 132 1.11 7.96 -8.05
CA SER A 132 1.88 6.73 -7.82
C SER A 132 1.15 5.55 -8.41
N GLN A 133 1.87 4.71 -9.15
CA GLN A 133 1.38 3.45 -9.70
C GLN A 133 2.24 2.31 -9.20
N LYS A 134 1.61 1.20 -8.88
CA LYS A 134 2.27 -0.01 -8.43
C LYS A 134 1.62 -1.22 -9.07
N ALA A 135 2.43 -2.05 -9.70
CA ALA A 135 2.01 -3.33 -10.24
C ALA A 135 2.83 -4.47 -9.62
N GLN A 136 2.20 -5.61 -9.41
CA GLN A 136 2.85 -6.77 -8.83
C GLN A 136 2.36 -8.04 -9.53
N ILE A 137 3.28 -8.96 -9.78
CA ILE A 137 2.99 -10.28 -10.30
C ILE A 137 3.69 -11.28 -9.38
N GLY A 138 2.96 -12.30 -8.96
CA GLY A 138 3.48 -13.38 -8.12
C GLY A 138 3.24 -14.75 -8.73
N ILE A 139 4.20 -15.64 -8.54
CA ILE A 139 4.10 -17.04 -8.95
C ILE A 139 4.49 -17.91 -7.76
N ALA A 140 3.61 -18.84 -7.39
CA ALA A 140 3.94 -19.88 -6.42
C ALA A 140 4.54 -21.09 -7.17
N PRO A 141 5.75 -21.57 -6.81
CA PRO A 141 6.40 -22.69 -7.49
C PRO A 141 5.67 -24.02 -7.27
N TYR A 142 4.86 -24.11 -6.22
CA TYR A 142 4.04 -25.28 -5.90
C TYR A 142 2.63 -24.90 -5.45
N ILE A 143 1.72 -25.85 -5.49
CA ILE A 143 0.35 -25.69 -4.97
C ILE A 143 0.35 -26.18 -3.53
N GLY A 144 0.29 -25.27 -2.56
CA GLY A 144 0.13 -25.60 -1.15
C GLY A 144 -1.33 -25.89 -0.79
N ASN A 145 -1.54 -26.69 0.26
CA ASN A 145 -2.84 -26.87 0.87
C ASN A 145 -3.18 -25.69 1.79
N TYR A 146 -4.43 -25.59 2.21
CA TYR A 146 -4.84 -24.60 3.21
C TYR A 146 -4.09 -24.84 4.51
N GLY A 147 -3.40 -23.79 5.00
CA GLY A 147 -2.59 -23.86 6.24
C GLY A 147 -1.11 -24.17 6.03
N ASP A 148 -0.70 -24.56 4.84
CA ASP A 148 0.71 -24.76 4.51
C ASP A 148 1.44 -23.43 4.29
N LEU A 149 2.76 -23.43 4.53
CA LEU A 149 3.60 -22.28 4.22
C LEU A 149 3.65 -22.10 2.69
N HIS A 150 3.11 -20.97 2.20
CA HIS A 150 3.15 -20.62 0.79
C HIS A 150 4.33 -19.70 0.49
N THR A 151 5.18 -20.12 -0.44
CA THR A 151 6.28 -19.30 -0.96
C THR A 151 5.85 -18.68 -2.30
N TRP A 152 6.05 -17.38 -2.44
CA TRP A 152 5.76 -16.63 -3.65
C TRP A 152 7.03 -16.00 -4.20
N LEU A 153 7.30 -16.17 -5.48
CA LEU A 153 8.22 -15.31 -6.20
C LEU A 153 7.45 -14.10 -6.71
N MET A 154 7.83 -12.92 -6.23
CA MET A 154 7.11 -11.68 -6.51
C MET A 154 7.98 -10.72 -7.30
N PHE A 155 7.43 -10.22 -8.40
CA PHE A 155 7.98 -9.09 -9.15
C PHE A 155 7.13 -7.87 -8.90
N LYS A 156 7.76 -6.77 -8.53
CA LYS A 156 7.12 -5.49 -8.25
C LYS A 156 7.70 -4.41 -9.14
N THR A 157 6.83 -3.52 -9.59
CA THR A 157 7.25 -2.27 -10.23
C THR A 157 6.47 -1.13 -9.59
N ASP A 158 7.19 -0.10 -9.17
CA ASP A 158 6.65 1.13 -8.62
C ASP A 158 7.02 2.26 -9.59
N HIS A 159 6.04 3.04 -10.03
CA HIS A 159 6.23 4.16 -10.94
C HIS A 159 5.63 5.43 -10.36
N ASN A 160 6.47 6.46 -10.19
CA ASN A 160 6.09 7.79 -9.75
C ASN A 160 6.52 8.79 -10.82
N PRO A 161 5.65 9.18 -11.77
CA PRO A 161 6.02 9.97 -12.95
C PRO A 161 6.56 11.36 -12.65
N GLU A 162 6.37 11.88 -11.45
CA GLU A 162 6.83 13.23 -11.07
C GLU A 162 8.19 13.20 -10.34
N THR A 163 8.70 12.06 -9.99
CA THR A 163 10.09 11.89 -9.52
C THR A 163 10.94 11.54 -10.73
N THR A 164 11.80 12.45 -11.16
CA THR A 164 12.57 12.40 -12.41
C THR A 164 13.54 11.20 -12.51
N ASN A 165 13.58 10.30 -11.55
CA ASN A 165 14.41 9.10 -11.58
C ASN A 165 13.76 7.92 -10.88
N ALA A 166 13.88 6.80 -11.56
CA ALA A 166 13.87 5.44 -11.06
C ALA A 166 12.59 4.64 -11.16
N LEU A 167 12.59 3.81 -12.17
CA LEU A 167 12.06 2.45 -12.08
C LEU A 167 12.88 1.71 -11.03
N THR A 168 12.34 1.53 -9.84
CA THR A 168 12.97 0.71 -8.80
C THR A 168 12.47 -0.72 -8.97
N TYR A 169 13.34 -1.60 -9.41
CA TYR A 169 13.09 -3.05 -9.41
C TYR A 169 13.51 -3.62 -8.06
N THR A 170 12.62 -4.29 -7.36
CA THR A 170 12.92 -5.05 -6.14
C THR A 170 12.34 -6.45 -6.20
#